data_a1d2260b4f2c82f5a6deada6fbd66a1b
#
_entry.id   a1d2260b4f2c82f5a6deada6fbd66a1b
#
_cell.length_a   1.000
_cell.length_b   1.000
_cell.length_c   1.000
_cell.angle_alpha   90.00
_cell.angle_beta   90.00
_cell.angle_gamma   90.00
#
_symmetry.space_group_name_H-M   'P 1'
#
loop_
_entity.id
_entity.type
_entity.pdbx_description
1 polymer ?
#
loop_
_entity_poly.entity_id
_entity_poly.type
_entity_poly.pdbx_seq_one_letter_code
_entity_poly.pdbx_strand_id
1 'polypeptide(L)'
;MEKDSFPTEDEQFEAYKIVAEELKGYPVTIRTMDIGGDKSLPYMELPHEENPFLGWRAIRVCLDREEILRTQFKALLRASKYGQIKIMLPMIMDIVEIRKAKAIFEECKKELQEKGIEFDKNIMLGIMVETPAVAFRAKYFAKECDFFSIGTNDLTQYTLAVDRGNEKIANLYDTYNPSVLQAIKMLIDGAHEGGIKISMCGEFAGDENAVALLFGMDLDAFSMSGISIPRVKRIIMKLDKRECQNLVERVLSLSTASEIKEEVKKFMEKI
;
A
#
# COMPACT_ATOMS: atom_id res chain seq x y z
N MET A 1 -6.64 -15.62 11.71
CA MET A 1 -5.52 -15.98 12.60
C MET A 1 -5.83 -17.11 13.58
N GLU A 2 -7.07 -17.61 13.60
CA GLU A 2 -7.53 -18.66 14.54
C GLU A 2 -7.53 -20.08 13.94
N LYS A 3 -6.84 -20.29 12.81
CA LYS A 3 -6.77 -21.58 12.11
C LYS A 3 -5.43 -22.24 12.33
N ASP A 4 -5.40 -23.57 12.24
CA ASP A 4 -4.21 -24.40 12.39
C ASP A 4 -3.48 -24.67 11.06
N SER A 5 -3.94 -24.06 9.96
CA SER A 5 -3.38 -24.21 8.60
C SER A 5 -3.64 -22.99 7.73
N PHE A 6 -2.90 -22.87 6.64
CA PHE A 6 -3.21 -21.85 5.62
C PHE A 6 -4.65 -22.03 5.10
N PRO A 7 -5.40 -20.93 4.91
CA PRO A 7 -6.73 -21.00 4.34
C PRO A 7 -6.65 -21.54 2.90
N THR A 8 -7.55 -22.45 2.57
CA THR A 8 -7.69 -23.04 1.24
C THR A 8 -8.10 -21.98 0.21
N GLU A 9 -8.02 -22.32 -1.09
CA GLU A 9 -8.51 -21.49 -2.18
C GLU A 9 -10.00 -21.17 -2.01
N ASP A 10 -10.82 -22.17 -1.63
CA ASP A 10 -12.26 -21.97 -1.48
C ASP A 10 -12.62 -21.10 -0.27
N GLU A 11 -11.93 -21.26 0.86
CA GLU A 11 -12.14 -20.43 2.03
C GLU A 11 -11.79 -18.96 1.76
N GLN A 12 -10.68 -18.72 1.04
CA GLN A 12 -10.29 -17.37 0.62
C GLN A 12 -11.29 -16.81 -0.39
N PHE A 13 -11.69 -17.61 -1.37
CA PHE A 13 -12.66 -17.22 -2.39
C PHE A 13 -13.98 -16.76 -1.77
N GLU A 14 -14.58 -17.54 -0.84
CA GLU A 14 -15.84 -17.16 -0.19
C GLU A 14 -15.69 -15.82 0.58
N ALA A 15 -14.58 -15.63 1.30
CA ALA A 15 -14.34 -14.38 2.01
C ALA A 15 -14.23 -13.17 1.05
N TYR A 16 -13.47 -13.31 -0.04
CA TYR A 16 -13.31 -12.23 -1.02
C TYR A 16 -14.58 -11.96 -1.83
N LYS A 17 -15.35 -12.99 -2.12
CA LYS A 17 -16.64 -12.89 -2.81
C LYS A 17 -17.63 -12.07 -2.00
N ILE A 18 -17.77 -12.34 -0.70
CA ILE A 18 -18.65 -11.56 0.19
C ILE A 18 -18.31 -10.07 0.10
N VAL A 19 -17.04 -9.72 0.21
CA VAL A 19 -16.59 -8.33 0.14
C VAL A 19 -16.87 -7.71 -1.24
N ALA A 20 -16.64 -8.47 -2.31
CA ALA A 20 -16.89 -8.02 -3.68
C ALA A 20 -18.38 -7.77 -3.95
N GLU A 21 -19.26 -8.63 -3.44
CA GLU A 21 -20.72 -8.50 -3.58
C GLU A 21 -21.29 -7.33 -2.76
N GLU A 22 -20.84 -7.16 -1.52
CA GLU A 22 -21.28 -6.06 -0.63
C GLU A 22 -20.85 -4.68 -1.16
N LEU A 23 -19.68 -4.59 -1.79
CA LEU A 23 -19.14 -3.36 -2.36
C LEU A 23 -19.38 -3.25 -3.88
N LYS A 24 -20.41 -3.91 -4.40
CA LYS A 24 -20.75 -3.92 -5.83
C LYS A 24 -20.85 -2.48 -6.38
N GLY A 25 -20.07 -2.20 -7.43
CA GLY A 25 -19.97 -0.88 -8.05
C GLY A 25 -18.80 -0.03 -7.56
N TYR A 26 -18.08 -0.49 -6.51
CA TYR A 26 -16.89 0.18 -6.01
C TYR A 26 -15.67 -0.77 -6.06
N PRO A 27 -14.47 -0.25 -6.38
CA PRO A 27 -13.28 -1.08 -6.41
C PRO A 27 -12.83 -1.45 -4.99
N VAL A 28 -12.48 -2.73 -4.81
CA VAL A 28 -11.93 -3.28 -3.58
C VAL A 28 -10.47 -3.66 -3.81
N THR A 29 -9.55 -3.06 -3.08
CA THR A 29 -8.14 -3.44 -3.13
C THR A 29 -7.84 -4.47 -2.06
N ILE A 30 -7.37 -5.65 -2.46
CA ILE A 30 -7.00 -6.73 -1.56
C ILE A 30 -5.48 -6.94 -1.67
N ARG A 31 -4.82 -6.83 -0.52
CA ARG A 31 -3.37 -7.07 -0.40
C ARG A 31 -3.10 -8.57 -0.31
N THR A 32 -2.08 -9.04 -1.04
CA THR A 32 -1.59 -10.40 -0.85
C THR A 32 -0.93 -10.53 0.53
N MET A 33 -0.68 -11.76 0.94
CA MET A 33 -0.18 -12.09 2.27
C MET A 33 1.04 -11.23 2.65
N ASP A 34 0.97 -10.64 3.85
CA ASP A 34 2.06 -9.90 4.47
C ASP A 34 2.33 -10.49 5.86
N ILE A 35 3.04 -11.61 5.88
CA ILE A 35 3.48 -12.36 7.06
C ILE A 35 4.99 -12.27 7.16
N GLY A 36 5.51 -12.30 8.38
CA GLY A 36 6.91 -12.05 8.73
C GLY A 36 7.09 -10.73 9.47
N GLY A 37 8.29 -10.41 9.91
CA GLY A 37 8.52 -9.28 10.78
C GLY A 37 7.91 -9.51 12.17
N ASP A 38 6.92 -8.69 12.52
CA ASP A 38 6.15 -8.77 13.78
C ASP A 38 4.94 -9.73 13.70
N LYS A 39 4.67 -10.31 12.53
CA LYS A 39 3.49 -11.14 12.26
C LYS A 39 3.90 -12.61 12.11
N SER A 40 3.57 -13.42 13.10
CA SER A 40 3.76 -14.88 13.06
C SER A 40 2.43 -15.61 12.82
N LEU A 41 2.51 -16.80 12.23
CA LEU A 41 1.39 -17.73 12.14
C LEU A 41 1.75 -19.02 12.86
N PRO A 42 0.83 -19.59 13.67
CA PRO A 42 1.12 -20.80 14.45
C PRO A 42 1.51 -22.03 13.61
N TYR A 43 1.05 -22.05 12.35
CA TYR A 43 1.25 -23.14 11.39
C TYR A 43 2.32 -22.81 10.32
N MET A 44 3.07 -21.73 10.50
CA MET A 44 4.17 -21.36 9.62
C MET A 44 5.42 -21.09 10.45
N GLU A 45 6.35 -22.03 10.42
CA GLU A 45 7.65 -21.82 11.03
C GLU A 45 8.41 -20.73 10.25
N LEU A 46 8.61 -19.60 10.89
CA LEU A 46 9.49 -18.55 10.39
C LEU A 46 10.89 -18.76 10.98
N PRO A 47 11.96 -18.63 10.19
CA PRO A 47 13.31 -18.69 10.71
C PRO A 47 13.52 -17.57 11.74
N HIS A 48 14.37 -17.83 12.72
CA HIS A 48 14.84 -16.77 13.60
C HIS A 48 15.71 -15.80 12.78
N GLU A 49 15.36 -14.53 12.79
CA GLU A 49 16.08 -13.48 12.08
C GLU A 49 16.50 -12.37 13.06
N GLU A 50 17.71 -11.86 12.92
CA GLU A 50 18.21 -10.73 13.72
C GLU A 50 17.46 -9.41 13.41
N ASN A 51 16.96 -9.26 12.19
CA ASN A 51 16.22 -8.09 11.72
C ASN A 51 14.96 -8.51 10.96
N PRO A 52 13.92 -9.02 11.64
CA PRO A 52 12.74 -9.61 10.98
C PRO A 52 12.01 -8.68 10.02
N PHE A 53 11.98 -7.37 10.30
CA PHE A 53 11.38 -6.38 9.39
C PHE A 53 12.14 -6.22 8.07
N LEU A 54 13.43 -6.54 8.03
CA LEU A 54 14.28 -6.52 6.83
C LEU A 54 14.42 -7.90 6.19
N GLY A 55 13.84 -8.93 6.79
CA GLY A 55 14.04 -10.33 6.49
C GLY A 55 13.02 -10.93 5.52
N TRP A 56 12.72 -12.20 5.75
CA TRP A 56 11.84 -13.04 4.94
C TRP A 56 10.38 -12.79 5.30
N ARG A 57 9.76 -11.83 4.61
CA ARG A 57 8.36 -11.42 4.80
C ARG A 57 7.65 -11.10 3.49
N ALA A 58 6.34 -11.10 3.52
CA ALA A 58 5.45 -10.62 2.46
C ALA A 58 5.75 -11.26 1.10
N ILE A 59 6.03 -10.45 0.08
CA ILE A 59 6.29 -10.95 -1.29
C ILE A 59 7.49 -11.87 -1.34
N ARG A 60 8.49 -11.72 -0.48
CA ARG A 60 9.67 -12.59 -0.42
C ARG A 60 9.27 -14.02 -0.04
N VAL A 61 8.39 -14.16 0.94
CA VAL A 61 7.78 -15.44 1.33
C VAL A 61 6.95 -16.01 0.18
N CYS A 62 6.12 -15.17 -0.43
CA CYS A 62 5.22 -15.57 -1.51
C CYS A 62 5.94 -16.04 -2.78
N LEU A 63 7.10 -15.48 -3.10
CA LEU A 63 7.91 -15.88 -4.25
C LEU A 63 8.80 -17.10 -3.97
N ASP A 64 9.12 -17.36 -2.71
CA ASP A 64 9.84 -18.56 -2.26
C ASP A 64 8.89 -19.76 -2.10
N ARG A 65 7.66 -19.50 -1.65
CA ARG A 65 6.58 -20.48 -1.49
C ARG A 65 5.42 -20.13 -2.42
N GLU A 66 5.63 -20.34 -3.71
CA GLU A 66 4.69 -19.94 -4.76
C GLU A 66 3.29 -20.50 -4.58
N GLU A 67 3.14 -21.67 -3.96
CA GLU A 67 1.85 -22.31 -3.70
C GLU A 67 0.90 -21.41 -2.87
N ILE A 68 1.46 -20.60 -1.96
CA ILE A 68 0.69 -19.66 -1.15
C ILE A 68 0.13 -18.54 -2.04
N LEU A 69 0.98 -17.97 -2.88
CA LEU A 69 0.60 -16.88 -3.79
C LEU A 69 -0.39 -17.36 -4.86
N ARG A 70 -0.17 -18.56 -5.44
CA ARG A 70 -1.07 -19.19 -6.41
C ARG A 70 -2.46 -19.42 -5.83
N THR A 71 -2.54 -19.96 -4.61
CA THR A 71 -3.81 -20.17 -3.92
C THR A 71 -4.56 -18.86 -3.75
N GLN A 72 -3.88 -17.81 -3.28
CA GLN A 72 -4.49 -16.50 -3.10
C GLN A 72 -4.91 -15.85 -4.43
N PHE A 73 -4.06 -15.91 -5.46
CA PHE A 73 -4.39 -15.38 -6.79
C PHE A 73 -5.61 -16.05 -7.41
N LYS A 74 -5.71 -17.39 -7.34
CA LYS A 74 -6.88 -18.11 -7.85
C LYS A 74 -8.16 -17.72 -7.11
N ALA A 75 -8.11 -17.62 -5.79
CA ALA A 75 -9.24 -17.17 -4.99
C ALA A 75 -9.69 -15.74 -5.37
N LEU A 76 -8.73 -14.80 -5.53
CA LEU A 76 -9.00 -13.42 -5.93
C LEU A 76 -9.55 -13.32 -7.36
N LEU A 77 -8.97 -14.07 -8.30
CA LEU A 77 -9.47 -14.17 -9.67
C LEU A 77 -10.92 -14.66 -9.70
N ARG A 78 -11.23 -15.76 -9.03
CA ARG A 78 -12.60 -16.30 -8.93
C ARG A 78 -13.56 -15.27 -8.34
N ALA A 79 -13.15 -14.57 -7.28
CA ALA A 79 -13.96 -13.55 -6.63
C ALA A 79 -14.19 -12.31 -7.51
N SER A 80 -13.29 -12.01 -8.44
CA SER A 80 -13.40 -10.85 -9.34
C SER A 80 -14.61 -10.89 -10.30
N LYS A 81 -15.23 -12.07 -10.48
CA LYS A 81 -16.51 -12.20 -11.19
C LYS A 81 -17.67 -11.48 -10.47
N TYR A 82 -17.58 -11.31 -9.17
CA TYR A 82 -18.65 -10.81 -8.31
C TYR A 82 -18.57 -9.33 -7.99
N GLY A 83 -17.43 -8.69 -8.27
CA GLY A 83 -17.21 -7.24 -8.07
C GLY A 83 -15.83 -6.78 -8.54
N GLN A 84 -15.57 -5.49 -8.44
CA GLN A 84 -14.32 -4.89 -8.90
C GLN A 84 -13.18 -5.13 -7.91
N ILE A 85 -12.43 -6.21 -8.08
CA ILE A 85 -11.26 -6.52 -7.24
C ILE A 85 -9.99 -5.97 -7.89
N LYS A 86 -9.12 -5.39 -7.06
CA LYS A 86 -7.75 -5.04 -7.38
C LYS A 86 -6.82 -5.80 -6.45
N ILE A 87 -5.73 -6.31 -6.97
CA ILE A 87 -4.72 -7.05 -6.20
C ILE A 87 -3.53 -6.16 -5.94
N MET A 88 -3.01 -6.17 -4.71
CA MET A 88 -1.88 -5.35 -4.30
C MET A 88 -0.78 -6.20 -3.68
N LEU A 89 0.43 -6.13 -4.24
CA LEU A 89 1.62 -6.83 -3.76
C LEU A 89 2.35 -5.98 -2.72
N PRO A 90 2.57 -6.46 -1.49
CA PRO A 90 3.31 -5.73 -0.46
C PRO A 90 4.83 -5.91 -0.58
N MET A 91 5.59 -5.02 0.07
CA MET A 91 7.05 -5.12 0.30
C MET A 91 7.90 -5.26 -0.96
N ILE A 92 7.44 -4.69 -2.06
CA ILE A 92 8.22 -4.67 -3.31
C ILE A 92 9.45 -3.77 -3.16
N MET A 93 10.60 -4.27 -3.61
CA MET A 93 11.85 -3.51 -3.68
C MET A 93 12.54 -3.59 -5.05
N ASP A 94 12.20 -4.60 -5.87
CA ASP A 94 12.78 -4.82 -7.19
C ASP A 94 11.70 -5.12 -8.23
N ILE A 95 11.90 -4.62 -9.45
CA ILE A 95 11.03 -4.88 -10.61
C ILE A 95 10.94 -6.39 -10.93
N VAL A 96 12.01 -7.13 -10.66
CA VAL A 96 12.03 -8.59 -10.88
C VAL A 96 10.98 -9.31 -10.02
N GLU A 97 10.69 -8.80 -8.80
CA GLU A 97 9.64 -9.37 -7.93
C GLU A 97 8.26 -9.20 -8.58
N ILE A 98 7.98 -8.01 -9.14
CA ILE A 98 6.71 -7.77 -9.85
C ILE A 98 6.58 -8.69 -11.06
N ARG A 99 7.64 -8.84 -11.85
CA ARG A 99 7.64 -9.68 -13.06
C ARG A 99 7.43 -11.16 -12.72
N LYS A 100 8.06 -11.65 -11.65
CA LYS A 100 7.83 -13.02 -11.16
C LYS A 100 6.38 -13.20 -10.68
N ALA A 101 5.86 -12.29 -9.87
CA ALA A 101 4.47 -12.36 -9.41
C ALA A 101 3.47 -12.30 -10.60
N LYS A 102 3.73 -11.47 -11.60
CA LYS A 102 2.92 -11.44 -12.84
C LYS A 102 2.96 -12.74 -13.60
N ALA A 103 4.11 -13.39 -13.73
CA ALA A 103 4.22 -14.70 -14.40
C ALA A 103 3.33 -15.72 -13.69
N ILE A 104 3.41 -15.82 -12.37
CA ILE A 104 2.57 -16.70 -11.56
C ILE A 104 1.08 -16.34 -11.75
N PHE A 105 0.76 -15.04 -11.77
CA PHE A 105 -0.61 -14.56 -11.95
C PHE A 105 -1.20 -14.96 -13.31
N GLU A 106 -0.45 -14.81 -14.40
CA GLU A 106 -0.90 -15.22 -15.75
C GLU A 106 -1.04 -16.75 -15.87
N GLU A 107 -0.18 -17.52 -15.21
CA GLU A 107 -0.35 -18.97 -15.12
C GLU A 107 -1.65 -19.34 -14.38
N CYS A 108 -1.95 -18.67 -13.28
CA CYS A 108 -3.22 -18.87 -12.55
C CYS A 108 -4.45 -18.54 -13.42
N LYS A 109 -4.41 -17.45 -14.20
CA LYS A 109 -5.45 -17.12 -15.16
C LYS A 109 -5.66 -18.23 -16.19
N LYS A 110 -4.55 -18.75 -16.76
CA LYS A 110 -4.59 -19.84 -17.73
C LYS A 110 -5.20 -21.10 -17.14
N GLU A 111 -4.78 -21.51 -15.95
CA GLU A 111 -5.33 -22.68 -15.25
C GLU A 111 -6.86 -22.57 -15.01
N LEU A 112 -7.34 -21.38 -14.61
CA LEU A 112 -8.76 -21.14 -14.40
C LEU A 112 -9.55 -21.16 -15.72
N GLN A 113 -8.99 -20.59 -16.80
CA GLN A 113 -9.59 -20.63 -18.13
C GLN A 113 -9.72 -22.05 -18.66
N GLU A 114 -8.68 -22.88 -18.50
CA GLU A 114 -8.71 -24.30 -18.90
C GLU A 114 -9.77 -25.10 -18.14
N LYS A 115 -10.07 -24.70 -16.90
CA LYS A 115 -11.13 -25.28 -16.07
C LYS A 115 -12.53 -24.69 -16.34
N GLY A 116 -12.65 -23.72 -17.26
CA GLY A 116 -13.91 -23.03 -17.54
C GLY A 116 -14.42 -22.13 -16.42
N ILE A 117 -13.54 -21.71 -15.51
CA ILE A 117 -13.88 -20.83 -14.39
C ILE A 117 -13.79 -19.37 -14.86
N GLU A 118 -14.90 -18.64 -14.70
CA GLU A 118 -14.99 -17.23 -15.11
C GLU A 118 -14.36 -16.30 -14.08
N PHE A 119 -13.67 -15.26 -14.56
CA PHE A 119 -13.11 -14.18 -13.78
C PHE A 119 -12.99 -12.88 -14.60
N ASP A 120 -12.74 -11.73 -13.96
CA ASP A 120 -12.45 -10.49 -14.65
C ASP A 120 -11.07 -10.54 -15.32
N LYS A 121 -11.06 -10.51 -16.66
CA LYS A 121 -9.80 -10.54 -17.44
C LYS A 121 -8.96 -9.28 -17.27
N ASN A 122 -9.59 -8.16 -16.86
CA ASN A 122 -8.97 -6.85 -16.69
C ASN A 122 -8.67 -6.53 -15.22
N ILE A 123 -8.66 -7.53 -14.34
CA ILE A 123 -8.33 -7.35 -12.93
C ILE A 123 -6.95 -6.69 -12.78
N MET A 124 -6.89 -5.60 -12.03
CA MET A 124 -5.69 -4.78 -11.86
C MET A 124 -4.74 -5.39 -10.83
N LEU A 125 -3.45 -5.40 -11.16
CA LEU A 125 -2.37 -5.81 -10.26
C LEU A 125 -1.46 -4.62 -9.97
N GLY A 126 -1.52 -4.09 -8.75
CA GLY A 126 -0.71 -2.99 -8.26
C GLY A 126 0.26 -3.41 -7.18
N ILE A 127 1.00 -2.44 -6.66
CA ILE A 127 1.98 -2.65 -5.59
C ILE A 127 1.76 -1.69 -4.42
N MET A 128 2.07 -2.15 -3.22
CA MET A 128 2.29 -1.27 -2.08
C MET A 128 3.68 -0.67 -2.19
N VAL A 129 3.76 0.66 -2.24
CA VAL A 129 5.03 1.38 -2.33
C VAL A 129 5.40 1.85 -0.92
N GLU A 130 6.24 1.06 -0.29
CA GLU A 130 6.56 1.19 1.13
C GLU A 130 8.05 0.99 1.43
N THR A 131 8.86 0.82 0.38
CA THR A 131 10.32 0.77 0.48
C THR A 131 10.95 1.99 -0.21
N PRO A 132 12.03 2.58 0.35
CA PRO A 132 12.75 3.69 -0.30
C PRO A 132 13.29 3.33 -1.69
N ALA A 133 13.59 2.05 -1.93
CA ALA A 133 14.05 1.57 -3.23
C ALA A 133 13.05 1.88 -4.36
N VAL A 134 11.75 1.72 -4.10
CA VAL A 134 10.72 2.08 -5.08
C VAL A 134 10.63 3.60 -5.24
N ALA A 135 10.73 4.38 -4.16
CA ALA A 135 10.64 5.85 -4.23
C ALA A 135 11.70 6.44 -5.18
N PHE A 136 12.94 5.97 -5.10
CA PHE A 136 14.02 6.44 -5.98
C PHE A 136 13.81 6.12 -7.47
N ARG A 137 12.98 5.16 -7.81
CA ARG A 137 12.78 4.66 -9.17
C ARG A 137 11.30 4.58 -9.56
N ALA A 138 10.42 5.29 -8.88
CA ALA A 138 8.96 5.13 -8.95
C ALA A 138 8.40 5.06 -10.37
N LYS A 139 8.82 5.95 -11.30
CA LYS A 139 8.35 5.92 -12.69
C LYS A 139 8.66 4.63 -13.47
N TYR A 140 9.72 3.91 -13.07
CA TYR A 140 10.06 2.64 -13.72
C TYR A 140 9.21 1.50 -13.17
N PHE A 141 8.94 1.51 -11.86
CA PHE A 141 8.00 0.59 -11.24
C PHE A 141 6.57 0.82 -11.72
N ALA A 142 6.18 2.07 -11.95
CA ALA A 142 4.86 2.44 -12.46
C ALA A 142 4.55 1.84 -13.85
N LYS A 143 5.57 1.56 -14.66
CA LYS A 143 5.41 0.88 -15.96
C LYS A 143 5.15 -0.62 -15.84
N GLU A 144 5.36 -1.18 -14.67
CA GLU A 144 5.27 -2.62 -14.41
C GLU A 144 3.98 -3.02 -13.67
N CYS A 145 3.12 -2.07 -13.29
CA CYS A 145 1.88 -2.38 -12.57
C CYS A 145 0.78 -1.34 -12.86
N ASP A 146 -0.43 -1.61 -12.38
CA ASP A 146 -1.61 -0.83 -12.76
C ASP A 146 -1.93 0.31 -11.78
N PHE A 147 -1.42 0.26 -10.56
CA PHE A 147 -1.59 1.30 -9.55
C PHE A 147 -0.58 1.17 -8.42
N PHE A 148 -0.39 2.27 -7.68
CA PHE A 148 0.36 2.31 -6.43
C PHE A 148 -0.55 2.54 -5.22
N SER A 149 -0.12 2.04 -4.06
CA SER A 149 -0.66 2.44 -2.76
C SER A 149 0.47 2.66 -1.77
N ILE A 150 0.59 3.86 -1.20
CA ILE A 150 1.67 4.19 -0.27
C ILE A 150 1.39 3.56 1.08
N GLY A 151 2.27 2.69 1.54
CA GLY A 151 2.30 2.13 2.89
C GLY A 151 3.16 3.00 3.81
N THR A 152 2.60 4.07 4.38
CA THR A 152 3.38 5.08 5.13
C THR A 152 4.08 4.53 6.36
N ASN A 153 3.52 3.49 6.99
CA ASN A 153 4.10 2.94 8.20
C ASN A 153 5.45 2.28 7.92
N ASP A 154 5.51 1.39 6.94
CA ASP A 154 6.76 0.73 6.54
C ASP A 154 7.69 1.71 5.80
N LEU A 155 7.16 2.59 4.94
CA LEU A 155 7.96 3.63 4.28
C LEU A 155 8.70 4.52 5.28
N THR A 156 8.03 4.96 6.34
CA THR A 156 8.65 5.77 7.41
C THR A 156 9.72 4.97 8.13
N GLN A 157 9.41 3.73 8.53
CA GLN A 157 10.33 2.83 9.22
C GLN A 157 11.62 2.62 8.42
N TYR A 158 11.50 2.29 7.14
CA TYR A 158 12.66 2.01 6.29
C TYR A 158 13.41 3.26 5.85
N THR A 159 12.73 4.39 5.63
CA THR A 159 13.37 5.65 5.28
C THR A 159 14.21 6.18 6.43
N LEU A 160 13.73 6.08 7.67
CA LEU A 160 14.40 6.58 8.86
C LEU A 160 15.28 5.51 9.54
N ALA A 161 15.24 4.24 9.10
CA ALA A 161 15.89 3.12 9.76
C ALA A 161 15.52 3.00 11.25
N VAL A 162 14.26 3.22 11.59
CA VAL A 162 13.72 3.22 12.95
C VAL A 162 12.65 2.14 13.05
N ASP A 163 12.87 1.18 13.96
CA ASP A 163 11.86 0.19 14.29
C ASP A 163 10.72 0.83 15.10
N ARG A 164 9.52 0.90 14.49
CA ARG A 164 8.32 1.46 15.14
C ARG A 164 7.87 0.69 16.38
N GLY A 165 8.26 -0.59 16.50
CA GLY A 165 7.97 -1.44 17.66
C GLY A 165 8.92 -1.23 18.85
N ASN A 166 10.00 -0.48 18.68
CA ASN A 166 10.96 -0.23 19.74
C ASN A 166 10.62 1.05 20.53
N GLU A 167 10.07 0.86 21.72
CA GLU A 167 9.62 1.95 22.60
C GLU A 167 10.70 2.98 22.91
N LYS A 168 11.99 2.57 22.96
CA LYS A 168 13.10 3.47 23.29
C LYS A 168 13.42 4.50 22.23
N ILE A 169 13.08 4.20 20.98
CA ILE A 169 13.36 5.07 19.81
C ILE A 169 12.11 5.47 19.05
N ALA A 170 10.92 5.16 19.59
CA ALA A 170 9.63 5.50 18.95
C ALA A 170 9.48 7.00 18.66
N ASN A 171 10.12 7.86 19.43
CA ASN A 171 10.16 9.30 19.20
C ASN A 171 10.92 9.73 17.94
N LEU A 172 11.74 8.85 17.37
CA LEU A 172 12.45 9.08 16.10
C LEU A 172 11.59 8.69 14.88
N TYR A 173 10.53 7.91 15.09
CA TYR A 173 9.59 7.54 14.06
C TYR A 173 8.58 8.67 13.83
N ASP A 174 8.76 9.42 12.75
CA ASP A 174 7.92 10.58 12.45
C ASP A 174 7.69 10.72 10.94
N THR A 175 6.43 10.51 10.51
CA THR A 175 6.05 10.59 9.10
C THR A 175 6.16 12.03 8.53
N TYR A 176 6.17 13.05 9.40
CA TYR A 176 6.45 14.44 8.98
C TYR A 176 7.95 14.72 8.76
N ASN A 177 8.82 13.72 8.91
CA ASN A 177 10.24 13.91 8.61
C ASN A 177 10.43 14.33 7.14
N PRO A 178 11.26 15.35 6.85
CA PRO A 178 11.49 15.84 5.48
C PRO A 178 11.81 14.73 4.48
N SER A 179 12.63 13.74 4.87
CA SER A 179 13.03 12.63 4.00
C SER A 179 11.83 11.72 3.65
N VAL A 180 10.90 11.52 4.59
CA VAL A 180 9.70 10.72 4.35
C VAL A 180 8.73 11.45 3.42
N LEU A 181 8.51 12.76 3.65
CA LEU A 181 7.66 13.58 2.78
C LEU A 181 8.23 13.68 1.36
N GLN A 182 9.57 13.79 1.25
CA GLN A 182 10.24 13.76 -0.05
C GLN A 182 10.03 12.42 -0.75
N ALA A 183 10.15 11.29 -0.05
CA ALA A 183 9.88 9.96 -0.60
C ALA A 183 8.42 9.82 -1.07
N ILE A 184 7.45 10.30 -0.28
CA ILE A 184 6.03 10.34 -0.66
C ILE A 184 5.84 11.15 -1.95
N LYS A 185 6.44 12.34 -2.04
CA LYS A 185 6.35 13.19 -3.25
C LYS A 185 6.94 12.49 -4.47
N MET A 186 8.11 11.88 -4.33
CA MET A 186 8.75 11.12 -5.42
C MET A 186 7.88 9.96 -5.91
N LEU A 187 7.18 9.26 -5.00
CA LEU A 187 6.27 8.18 -5.35
C LEU A 187 5.06 8.69 -6.14
N ILE A 188 4.47 9.81 -5.71
CA ILE A 188 3.32 10.42 -6.38
C ILE A 188 3.71 10.89 -7.79
N ASP A 189 4.81 11.64 -7.90
CA ASP A 189 5.30 12.13 -9.19
C ASP A 189 5.64 10.98 -10.14
N GLY A 190 6.35 9.96 -9.64
CA GLY A 190 6.73 8.82 -10.44
C GLY A 190 5.55 7.96 -10.90
N ALA A 191 4.49 7.85 -10.10
CA ALA A 191 3.24 7.20 -10.51
C ALA A 191 2.59 7.97 -11.67
N HIS A 192 2.44 9.28 -11.54
CA HIS A 192 1.84 10.14 -12.57
C HIS A 192 2.69 10.19 -13.85
N GLU A 193 4.03 10.28 -13.75
CA GLU A 193 4.93 10.15 -14.90
C GLU A 193 4.79 8.77 -15.60
N GLY A 194 4.50 7.73 -14.84
CA GLY A 194 4.23 6.39 -15.36
C GLY A 194 2.80 6.20 -15.89
N GLY A 195 1.91 7.17 -15.69
CA GLY A 195 0.53 7.15 -16.18
C GLY A 195 -0.43 6.33 -15.31
N ILE A 196 -0.09 6.04 -14.08
CA ILE A 196 -0.92 5.25 -13.15
C ILE A 196 -1.42 6.09 -11.97
N LYS A 197 -2.48 5.58 -11.32
CA LYS A 197 -3.04 6.17 -10.09
C LYS A 197 -2.26 5.75 -8.86
N ILE A 198 -2.21 6.65 -7.87
CA ILE A 198 -1.59 6.40 -6.58
C ILE A 198 -2.53 6.74 -5.42
N SER A 199 -2.65 5.81 -4.48
CA SER A 199 -3.39 5.99 -3.22
C SER A 199 -2.43 5.93 -2.04
N MET A 200 -2.94 6.23 -0.85
CA MET A 200 -2.24 6.02 0.42
C MET A 200 -3.11 5.23 1.37
N CYS A 201 -2.56 4.19 2.02
CA CYS A 201 -3.29 3.31 2.93
C CYS A 201 -2.67 3.24 4.34
N GLY A 202 -1.63 3.98 4.62
CA GLY A 202 -1.06 4.11 5.96
C GLY A 202 -1.85 5.04 6.87
N GLU A 203 -1.50 5.09 8.15
CA GLU A 203 -2.16 5.94 9.16
C GLU A 203 -2.14 7.42 8.79
N PHE A 204 -1.09 7.85 8.09
CA PHE A 204 -0.93 9.23 7.63
C PHE A 204 -2.04 9.70 6.66
N ALA A 205 -2.69 8.77 5.94
CA ALA A 205 -3.84 9.10 5.09
C ALA A 205 -5.07 9.56 5.90
N GLY A 206 -5.19 9.16 7.16
CA GLY A 206 -6.26 9.54 8.07
C GLY A 206 -5.91 10.70 9.02
N ASP A 207 -4.69 11.21 8.98
CA ASP A 207 -4.25 12.36 9.77
C ASP A 207 -4.85 13.65 9.17
N GLU A 208 -5.76 14.27 9.91
CA GLU A 208 -6.46 15.48 9.48
C GLU A 208 -5.50 16.64 9.14
N ASN A 209 -4.33 16.71 9.79
CA ASN A 209 -3.32 17.73 9.50
C ASN A 209 -2.56 17.43 8.19
N ALA A 210 -2.35 16.16 7.86
CA ALA A 210 -1.64 15.76 6.65
C ALA A 210 -2.46 15.95 5.36
N VAL A 211 -3.79 16.05 5.48
CA VAL A 211 -4.71 16.10 4.33
C VAL A 211 -4.33 17.19 3.34
N ALA A 212 -4.02 18.41 3.81
CA ALA A 212 -3.66 19.53 2.94
C ALA A 212 -2.35 19.28 2.18
N LEU A 213 -1.36 18.65 2.83
CA LEU A 213 -0.10 18.26 2.18
C LEU A 213 -0.34 17.20 1.09
N LEU A 214 -1.01 16.12 1.45
CA LEU A 214 -1.26 15.02 0.53
C LEU A 214 -2.13 15.46 -0.67
N PHE A 215 -3.13 16.31 -0.41
CA PHE A 215 -3.93 16.92 -1.46
C PHE A 215 -3.08 17.84 -2.35
N GLY A 216 -2.21 18.65 -1.76
CA GLY A 216 -1.28 19.52 -2.50
C GLY A 216 -0.24 18.75 -3.30
N MET A 217 0.18 17.56 -2.84
CA MET A 217 1.08 16.65 -3.56
C MET A 217 0.43 15.91 -4.73
N ASP A 218 -0.89 16.09 -4.97
CA ASP A 218 -1.67 15.40 -6.00
C ASP A 218 -1.95 13.91 -5.72
N LEU A 219 -2.08 13.49 -4.45
CA LEU A 219 -2.49 12.14 -4.13
C LEU A 219 -3.91 11.86 -4.68
N ASP A 220 -4.08 10.78 -5.45
CA ASP A 220 -5.35 10.46 -6.12
C ASP A 220 -6.44 9.92 -5.18
N ALA A 221 -6.06 9.16 -4.14
CA ALA A 221 -7.02 8.57 -3.21
C ALA A 221 -6.45 8.37 -1.81
N PHE A 222 -7.31 8.57 -0.81
CA PHE A 222 -7.01 8.39 0.61
C PHE A 222 -7.76 7.15 1.11
N SER A 223 -7.05 6.13 1.61
CA SER A 223 -7.63 4.96 2.25
C SER A 223 -7.38 5.03 3.76
N MET A 224 -8.45 4.98 4.53
CA MET A 224 -8.42 5.13 5.99
C MET A 224 -9.57 4.36 6.63
N SER A 225 -9.60 4.30 7.97
CA SER A 225 -10.74 3.75 8.69
C SER A 225 -12.02 4.54 8.38
N GLY A 226 -13.17 3.86 8.32
CA GLY A 226 -14.45 4.46 7.97
C GLY A 226 -14.83 5.66 8.86
N ILE A 227 -14.41 5.64 10.14
CA ILE A 227 -14.67 6.73 11.09
C ILE A 227 -13.94 8.04 10.75
N SER A 228 -12.80 7.96 10.06
CA SER A 228 -12.00 9.12 9.63
C SER A 228 -12.51 9.76 8.33
N ILE A 229 -13.21 8.99 7.49
CA ILE A 229 -13.65 9.45 6.16
C ILE A 229 -14.47 10.74 6.21
N PRO A 230 -15.50 10.89 7.06
CA PRO A 230 -16.31 12.13 7.06
C PRO A 230 -15.51 13.37 7.44
N ARG A 231 -14.52 13.22 8.33
CA ARG A 231 -13.67 14.34 8.79
C ARG A 231 -12.72 14.77 7.68
N VAL A 232 -11.97 13.83 7.11
CA VAL A 232 -11.04 14.09 6.01
C VAL A 232 -11.78 14.66 4.80
N LYS A 233 -12.93 14.10 4.42
CA LYS A 233 -13.76 14.62 3.33
C LYS A 233 -14.19 16.07 3.58
N ARG A 234 -14.58 16.44 4.80
CA ARG A 234 -14.96 17.81 5.15
C ARG A 234 -13.79 18.78 4.97
N ILE A 235 -12.58 18.35 5.34
CA ILE A 235 -11.36 19.16 5.14
C ILE A 235 -11.12 19.35 3.64
N ILE A 236 -11.06 18.28 2.87
CA ILE A 236 -10.80 18.34 1.42
C ILE A 236 -11.77 19.29 0.70
N MET A 237 -13.05 19.29 1.08
CA MET A 237 -14.06 20.18 0.49
C MET A 237 -13.82 21.68 0.73
N LYS A 238 -12.98 22.03 1.69
CA LYS A 238 -12.62 23.43 2.00
C LYS A 238 -11.28 23.86 1.43
N LEU A 239 -10.45 22.89 0.98
CA LEU A 239 -9.10 23.16 0.49
C LEU A 239 -9.11 23.83 -0.89
N ASP A 240 -8.29 24.86 -1.04
CA ASP A 240 -7.87 25.37 -2.35
C ASP A 240 -6.61 24.63 -2.82
N LYS A 241 -6.66 24.12 -4.04
CA LYS A 241 -5.58 23.30 -4.61
C LYS A 241 -4.26 24.05 -4.70
N ARG A 242 -4.31 25.30 -5.15
CA ARG A 242 -3.13 26.13 -5.37
C ARG A 242 -2.46 26.49 -4.03
N GLU A 243 -3.28 26.82 -3.03
CA GLU A 243 -2.76 27.11 -1.69
C GLU A 243 -2.10 25.86 -1.07
N CYS A 244 -2.67 24.67 -1.28
CA CYS A 244 -2.07 23.41 -0.83
C CYS A 244 -0.76 23.10 -1.57
N GLN A 245 -0.66 23.36 -2.88
CA GLN A 245 0.59 23.21 -3.63
C GLN A 245 1.68 24.19 -3.12
N ASN A 246 1.32 25.43 -2.86
CA ASN A 246 2.24 26.40 -2.24
C ASN A 246 2.69 25.96 -0.83
N LEU A 247 1.81 25.32 -0.05
CA LEU A 247 2.17 24.72 1.23
C LEU A 247 3.21 23.61 1.04
N VAL A 248 3.01 22.72 0.07
CA VAL A 248 3.95 21.64 -0.25
C VAL A 248 5.33 22.18 -0.61
N GLU A 249 5.42 23.19 -1.45
CA GLU A 249 6.70 23.82 -1.83
C GLU A 249 7.45 24.36 -0.60
N ARG A 250 6.73 25.06 0.30
CA ARG A 250 7.35 25.55 1.54
C ARG A 250 7.80 24.42 2.43
N VAL A 251 6.95 23.43 2.66
CA VAL A 251 7.21 22.28 3.57
C VAL A 251 8.43 21.47 3.08
N LEU A 252 8.53 21.20 1.78
CA LEU A 252 9.65 20.44 1.22
C LEU A 252 11.00 21.21 1.28
N SER A 253 10.98 22.52 1.57
CA SER A 253 12.19 23.32 1.78
C SER A 253 12.65 23.37 3.25
N LEU A 254 11.82 22.86 4.19
CA LEU A 254 12.12 22.86 5.62
C LEU A 254 13.04 21.70 6.00
N SER A 255 13.79 21.88 7.09
CA SER A 255 14.84 20.95 7.50
C SER A 255 14.42 19.96 8.60
N THR A 256 13.35 20.25 9.34
CA THR A 256 12.94 19.43 10.49
C THR A 256 11.44 19.11 10.50
N ALA A 257 11.07 17.97 11.07
CA ALA A 257 9.68 17.60 11.26
C ALA A 257 8.91 18.61 12.13
N SER A 258 9.56 19.24 13.09
CA SER A 258 8.96 20.26 13.97
C SER A 258 8.55 21.51 13.19
N GLU A 259 9.43 22.02 12.33
CA GLU A 259 9.12 23.16 11.45
C GLU A 259 7.98 22.85 10.49
N ILE A 260 7.98 21.64 9.93
CA ILE A 260 6.93 21.15 9.04
C ILE A 260 5.58 21.11 9.75
N LYS A 261 5.53 20.50 10.93
CA LYS A 261 4.30 20.43 11.74
C LYS A 261 3.75 21.81 12.11
N GLU A 262 4.64 22.75 12.42
CA GLU A 262 4.25 24.11 12.73
C GLU A 262 3.66 24.84 11.50
N GLU A 263 4.32 24.70 10.33
CA GLU A 263 3.83 25.30 9.08
C GLU A 263 2.48 24.71 8.64
N VAL A 264 2.33 23.38 8.73
CA VAL A 264 1.07 22.70 8.45
C VAL A 264 -0.03 23.15 9.41
N LYS A 265 0.25 23.23 10.70
CA LYS A 265 -0.70 23.71 11.71
C LYS A 265 -1.18 25.12 11.41
N LYS A 266 -0.25 26.07 11.14
CA LYS A 266 -0.59 27.45 10.75
C LYS A 266 -1.47 27.51 9.50
N PHE A 267 -1.29 26.59 8.56
CA PHE A 267 -2.10 26.52 7.36
C PHE A 267 -3.51 26.00 7.72
N MET A 268 -3.61 24.93 8.50
CA MET A 268 -4.88 24.31 8.87
C MET A 268 -5.76 25.19 9.77
N GLU A 269 -5.17 26.06 10.60
CA GLU A 269 -5.89 27.03 11.42
C GLU A 269 -6.69 28.08 10.61
N LYS A 270 -6.41 28.21 9.30
CA LYS A 270 -7.10 29.14 8.39
C LYS A 270 -8.29 28.51 7.66
N ILE A 271 -8.47 27.18 7.76
CA ILE A 271 -9.47 26.37 7.07
C ILE A 271 -10.64 26.05 8.01
#